data_74147acf4d55bcda0ddc126444d0191f
#
_entry.id   74147acf4d55bcda0ddc126444d0191f
#
_cell.length_a   1.000
_cell.length_b   1.000
_cell.length_c   1.000
_cell.angle_alpha   90.00
_cell.angle_beta   90.00
_cell.angle_gamma   90.00
#
_symmetry.space_group_name_H-M   'P 1'
#
loop_
_entity.id
_entity.type
_entity.pdbx_description
1 polymer ?
#
loop_
_entity_poly.entity_id
_entity_poly.type
_entity_poly.pdbx_seq_one_letter_code
_entity_poly.pdbx_strand_id
1 'polypeptide(L)'
;MAGTAVARLVTTLAAPLDRAQNTADAPQLLRRPDPEPAPGDGRRAVGRPLLVQRGDAELIAVDPGAPDAAPVRFPAPWPRDFGTFTVAPRGDLAVFAGVHAVRAVDPTGAVRWEVRHGCWDGSCRTLHDAYEEYAADHRHIYADSGSAVFSADGALVWAHIRGPVAASDPDPEALDEWLVIDAADGRVLGRAETETVAAGSDHVPHPDPSRMGLSVGEGQDGVPLRWGRWDGEKLSVEQFCNDERILTGVSPSGDRFVTVTHYGEALGVHRIDDGSVLAELDTEHAVPRHPEADPDDRDADETYWDYECGFLDEETVIAGTAERDEEYGEPRHWLVSTAGAEMRVAAQVTYPFPVSGAPTALGDGTWYTVSGPGDAVHVWSR
;
A
#
# COMPACT_ATOMS: atom_id res chain seq x y z
N MET A 1 -24.27 20.87 1.36
CA MET A 1 -23.63 20.70 0.04
C MET A 1 -22.13 20.78 0.23
N ALA A 2 -21.37 19.81 -0.27
CA ALA A 2 -19.91 19.86 -0.27
C ALA A 2 -19.42 21.07 -1.09
N GLY A 3 -18.32 21.69 -0.65
CA GLY A 3 -17.65 22.73 -1.42
C GLY A 3 -16.93 22.15 -2.65
N THR A 4 -16.29 23.03 -3.41
CA THR A 4 -15.36 22.65 -4.48
C THR A 4 -13.96 23.10 -4.07
N ALA A 5 -12.97 22.22 -4.19
CA ALA A 5 -11.55 22.51 -3.99
C ALA A 5 -10.82 22.34 -5.32
N VAL A 6 -10.08 23.36 -5.74
CA VAL A 6 -9.28 23.29 -6.97
C VAL A 6 -7.89 22.78 -6.61
N ALA A 7 -7.51 21.63 -7.16
CA ALA A 7 -6.18 21.06 -7.01
C ALA A 7 -5.15 21.95 -7.75
N ARG A 8 -4.06 22.22 -7.09
CA ARG A 8 -2.92 22.94 -7.67
C ARG A 8 -1.81 21.94 -7.99
N LEU A 9 -1.41 21.88 -9.25
CA LEU A 9 -0.27 21.05 -9.66
C LEU A 9 1.02 21.57 -9.02
N VAL A 10 1.67 20.72 -8.23
CA VAL A 10 2.98 21.00 -7.62
C VAL A 10 4.09 20.63 -8.59
N THR A 11 4.02 19.42 -9.14
CA THR A 11 5.00 18.92 -10.13
C THR A 11 4.42 17.74 -10.92
N THR A 12 5.03 17.48 -12.07
CA THR A 12 4.83 16.27 -12.85
C THR A 12 6.15 15.52 -12.95
N LEU A 13 6.15 14.25 -12.60
CA LEU A 13 7.31 13.37 -12.64
C LEU A 13 7.09 12.31 -13.72
N ALA A 14 7.97 12.25 -14.70
CA ALA A 14 7.89 11.24 -15.75
C ALA A 14 8.20 9.85 -15.19
N ALA A 15 7.48 8.85 -15.65
CA ALA A 15 7.74 7.46 -15.34
C ALA A 15 9.15 7.06 -15.82
N PRO A 16 9.97 6.41 -14.99
CA PRO A 16 11.32 6.02 -15.39
C PRO A 16 11.39 4.82 -16.35
N LEU A 17 10.31 4.05 -16.48
CA LEU A 17 10.18 2.94 -17.41
C LEU A 17 9.05 3.21 -18.42
N ASP A 18 9.26 2.78 -19.66
CA ASP A 18 8.21 2.80 -20.70
C ASP A 18 7.23 1.63 -20.47
N ARG A 19 5.93 1.91 -20.49
CA ARG A 19 4.86 0.92 -20.39
C ARG A 19 4.36 0.40 -21.73
N ALA A 20 4.98 0.80 -22.84
CA ALA A 20 4.49 0.56 -24.21
C ALA A 20 4.21 -0.93 -24.56
N GLN A 21 4.64 -1.89 -23.74
CA GLN A 21 4.40 -3.33 -23.94
C GLN A 21 3.80 -4.03 -22.70
N ASN A 22 3.21 -3.28 -21.78
CA ASN A 22 2.73 -3.80 -20.50
C ASN A 22 3.82 -4.56 -19.70
N THR A 23 5.05 -4.10 -19.77
CA THR A 23 6.22 -4.71 -19.11
C THR A 23 6.62 -3.98 -17.82
N ALA A 24 5.83 -3.01 -17.40
CA ALA A 24 6.05 -2.25 -16.16
C ALA A 24 4.71 -1.84 -15.52
N ASP A 25 4.71 -1.76 -14.19
CA ASP A 25 3.60 -1.24 -13.40
C ASP A 25 3.50 0.29 -13.53
N ALA A 26 2.42 0.85 -12.99
CA ALA A 26 2.32 2.28 -12.81
C ALA A 26 3.42 2.79 -11.86
N PRO A 27 3.98 3.99 -12.11
CA PRO A 27 4.94 4.59 -11.19
C PRO A 27 4.25 4.97 -9.86
N GLN A 28 4.99 4.84 -8.76
CA GLN A 28 4.51 5.10 -7.41
C GLN A 28 5.44 6.08 -6.69
N LEU A 29 4.90 6.81 -5.72
CA LEU A 29 5.69 7.63 -4.80
C LEU A 29 5.75 6.95 -3.43
N LEU A 30 6.92 6.47 -3.04
CA LEU A 30 7.17 5.93 -1.71
C LEU A 30 7.57 7.05 -0.74
N ARG A 31 6.89 7.13 0.39
CA ARG A 31 7.23 8.08 1.45
C ARG A 31 8.60 7.77 2.03
N ARG A 32 9.33 8.82 2.40
CA ARG A 32 10.58 8.71 3.14
C ARG A 32 10.48 9.48 4.46
N PRO A 33 11.12 9.00 5.54
CA PRO A 33 11.30 9.82 6.72
C PRO A 33 12.22 11.00 6.39
N ASP A 34 12.05 12.11 7.08
CA ASP A 34 13.03 13.20 7.00
C ASP A 34 14.34 12.74 7.68
N PRO A 35 15.48 12.80 7.00
CA PRO A 35 16.77 12.42 7.58
C PRO A 35 17.22 13.30 8.76
N GLU A 36 16.72 14.53 8.86
CA GLU A 36 16.98 15.43 9.99
C GLU A 36 15.69 16.13 10.44
N PRO A 37 15.04 15.67 11.52
CA PRO A 37 13.93 16.42 12.08
C PRO A 37 14.43 17.77 12.59
N ALA A 38 13.83 18.87 12.12
CA ALA A 38 14.19 20.21 12.58
C ALA A 38 14.07 20.29 14.11
N PRO A 39 15.10 20.75 14.82
CA PRO A 39 15.05 20.82 16.27
C PRO A 39 13.99 21.83 16.73
N GLY A 40 12.93 21.35 17.39
CA GLY A 40 12.00 22.16 18.15
C GLY A 40 10.53 22.15 17.72
N ASP A 41 10.14 21.48 16.63
CA ASP A 41 8.75 21.58 16.15
C ASP A 41 7.86 20.35 16.51
N GLY A 42 8.40 19.30 17.09
CA GLY A 42 7.61 18.11 17.47
C GLY A 42 6.91 17.41 16.28
N ARG A 43 6.93 18.00 15.09
CA ARG A 43 6.42 17.43 13.85
C ARG A 43 7.57 16.71 13.17
N ARG A 44 7.44 15.42 12.96
CA ARG A 44 8.31 14.71 12.01
C ARG A 44 8.01 15.27 10.63
N ALA A 45 8.98 15.99 10.05
CA ALA A 45 8.86 16.40 8.68
C ALA A 45 8.84 15.15 7.80
N VAL A 46 7.90 15.08 6.86
CA VAL A 46 7.84 14.01 5.87
C VAL A 46 8.96 14.29 4.87
N GLY A 47 9.90 13.36 4.73
CA GLY A 47 10.97 13.46 3.73
C GLY A 47 10.40 13.42 2.31
N ARG A 48 11.15 13.95 1.34
CA ARG A 48 10.72 13.93 -0.07
C ARG A 48 10.50 12.48 -0.53
N PRO A 49 9.38 12.19 -1.22
CA PRO A 49 9.08 10.84 -1.67
C PRO A 49 10.09 10.39 -2.73
N LEU A 50 10.28 9.08 -2.83
CA LEU A 50 11.05 8.42 -3.87
C LEU A 50 10.08 7.98 -4.99
N LEU A 51 10.36 8.35 -6.23
CA LEU A 51 9.61 7.84 -7.38
C LEU A 51 10.17 6.45 -7.71
N VAL A 52 9.32 5.45 -7.70
CA VAL A 52 9.70 4.07 -8.03
C VAL A 52 8.80 3.50 -9.12
N GLN A 53 9.36 2.59 -9.91
CA GLN A 53 8.59 1.87 -10.91
C GLN A 53 9.17 0.47 -11.11
N ARG A 54 8.30 -0.53 -11.06
CA ARG A 54 8.63 -1.94 -11.23
C ARG A 54 8.42 -2.37 -12.68
N GLY A 55 9.44 -2.93 -13.28
CA GLY A 55 9.36 -3.69 -14.54
C GLY A 55 9.61 -5.18 -14.29
N ASP A 56 9.49 -6.00 -15.34
CA ASP A 56 9.71 -7.45 -15.22
C ASP A 56 11.15 -7.81 -14.89
N ALA A 57 12.11 -7.04 -15.40
CA ALA A 57 13.55 -7.32 -15.23
C ALA A 57 14.23 -6.42 -14.19
N GLU A 58 13.62 -5.32 -13.80
CA GLU A 58 14.24 -4.33 -12.93
C GLU A 58 13.22 -3.49 -12.15
N LEU A 59 13.67 -2.94 -11.05
CA LEU A 59 13.01 -1.88 -10.30
C LEU A 59 13.86 -0.62 -10.38
N ILE A 60 13.26 0.51 -10.72
CA ILE A 60 13.94 1.80 -10.79
C ILE A 60 13.47 2.71 -9.67
N ALA A 61 14.40 3.38 -9.02
CA ALA A 61 14.14 4.41 -8.02
C ALA A 61 14.81 5.72 -8.42
N VAL A 62 14.05 6.83 -8.37
CA VAL A 62 14.48 8.18 -8.70
C VAL A 62 14.19 9.09 -7.51
N ASP A 63 15.16 9.90 -7.13
CA ASP A 63 14.97 10.97 -6.15
C ASP A 63 14.55 12.27 -6.87
N PRO A 64 13.28 12.68 -6.81
CA PRO A 64 12.85 13.93 -7.44
C PRO A 64 13.50 15.18 -6.85
N GLY A 65 14.06 15.08 -5.64
CA GLY A 65 14.80 16.15 -4.98
C GLY A 65 16.25 16.29 -5.46
N ALA A 66 16.76 15.32 -6.21
CA ALA A 66 18.10 15.30 -6.77
C ALA A 66 18.05 15.03 -8.30
N PRO A 67 17.51 15.96 -9.10
CA PRO A 67 17.22 15.73 -10.52
C PRO A 67 18.47 15.42 -11.36
N ASP A 68 19.65 15.81 -10.90
CA ASP A 68 20.93 15.54 -11.56
C ASP A 68 21.54 14.17 -11.15
N ALA A 69 20.94 13.49 -10.15
CA ALA A 69 21.39 12.16 -9.75
C ALA A 69 20.88 11.12 -10.75
N ALA A 70 21.73 10.15 -11.09
CA ALA A 70 21.31 9.04 -11.91
C ALA A 70 20.26 8.19 -11.18
N PRO A 71 19.24 7.68 -11.90
CA PRO A 71 18.32 6.69 -11.33
C PRO A 71 19.05 5.48 -10.77
N VAL A 72 18.62 5.00 -9.61
CA VAL A 72 19.09 3.76 -9.02
C VAL A 72 18.30 2.60 -9.63
N ARG A 73 18.98 1.55 -10.07
CA ARG A 73 18.39 0.37 -10.68
C ARG A 73 18.70 -0.86 -9.87
N PHE A 74 17.70 -1.70 -9.65
CA PHE A 74 17.82 -2.97 -8.96
C PHE A 74 17.37 -4.08 -9.92
N PRO A 75 18.24 -5.02 -10.32
CA PRO A 75 17.83 -6.19 -11.08
C PRO A 75 16.78 -6.98 -10.30
N ALA A 76 15.68 -7.30 -10.95
CA ALA A 76 14.60 -8.04 -10.34
C ALA A 76 14.88 -9.54 -10.36
N PRO A 77 14.66 -10.25 -9.25
CA PRO A 77 14.92 -11.69 -9.18
C PRO A 77 13.89 -12.55 -9.92
N TRP A 78 12.72 -12.01 -10.21
CA TRP A 78 11.61 -12.62 -10.94
C TRP A 78 10.74 -11.53 -11.57
N PRO A 79 9.90 -11.85 -12.58
CA PRO A 79 8.92 -10.92 -13.14
C PRO A 79 7.88 -10.47 -12.11
N ARG A 80 7.25 -9.33 -12.36
CA ARG A 80 6.27 -8.70 -11.45
C ARG A 80 5.04 -9.55 -11.15
N ASP A 81 4.64 -10.45 -12.05
CA ASP A 81 3.51 -11.37 -11.82
C ASP A 81 3.81 -12.42 -10.71
N PHE A 82 5.03 -12.48 -10.20
CA PHE A 82 5.48 -13.42 -9.18
C PHE A 82 5.81 -12.75 -7.84
N GLY A 83 5.38 -11.53 -7.60
CA GLY A 83 5.50 -10.89 -6.30
C GLY A 83 5.60 -9.38 -6.31
N THR A 84 5.50 -8.82 -5.10
CA THR A 84 5.55 -7.39 -4.81
C THR A 84 6.99 -6.90 -4.58
N PHE A 85 7.13 -5.60 -4.31
CA PHE A 85 8.42 -4.98 -4.05
C PHE A 85 8.31 -3.81 -3.08
N THR A 86 9.44 -3.43 -2.51
CA THR A 86 9.64 -2.18 -1.79
C THR A 86 11.08 -1.70 -1.94
N VAL A 87 11.32 -0.41 -1.67
CA VAL A 87 12.66 0.20 -1.68
C VAL A 87 12.95 0.85 -0.34
N ALA A 88 14.14 0.63 0.19
CA ALA A 88 14.59 1.27 1.41
C ALA A 88 14.49 2.81 1.28
N PRO A 89 14.16 3.54 2.36
CA PRO A 89 14.04 4.99 2.33
C PRO A 89 15.31 5.71 1.81
N ARG A 90 16.47 5.10 1.94
CA ARG A 90 17.75 5.62 1.40
C ARG A 90 17.93 5.37 -0.09
N GLY A 91 17.13 4.49 -0.70
CA GLY A 91 17.25 4.11 -2.11
C GLY A 91 18.44 3.20 -2.40
N ASP A 92 19.01 2.53 -1.41
CA ASP A 92 20.24 1.71 -1.50
C ASP A 92 19.97 0.20 -1.45
N LEU A 93 18.74 -0.21 -1.18
CA LEU A 93 18.30 -1.60 -1.10
C LEU A 93 16.88 -1.73 -1.61
N ALA A 94 16.62 -2.75 -2.43
CA ALA A 94 15.28 -3.18 -2.80
C ALA A 94 14.96 -4.53 -2.16
N VAL A 95 13.71 -4.73 -1.75
CA VAL A 95 13.21 -6.01 -1.27
C VAL A 95 12.07 -6.45 -2.18
N PHE A 96 12.12 -7.71 -2.59
CA PHE A 96 11.13 -8.37 -3.41
C PHE A 96 10.48 -9.49 -2.60
N ALA A 97 9.17 -9.43 -2.41
CA ALA A 97 8.39 -10.50 -1.79
C ALA A 97 7.79 -11.36 -2.90
N GLY A 98 8.30 -12.55 -3.07
CA GLY A 98 7.94 -13.46 -4.15
C GLY A 98 7.11 -14.65 -3.70
N VAL A 99 6.90 -15.58 -4.61
CA VAL A 99 6.08 -16.79 -4.39
C VAL A 99 6.68 -17.72 -3.34
N HIS A 100 8.01 -17.73 -3.19
CA HIS A 100 8.74 -18.68 -2.33
C HIS A 100 9.76 -18.03 -1.41
N ALA A 101 10.05 -16.74 -1.61
CA ALA A 101 11.09 -16.06 -0.86
C ALA A 101 10.87 -14.55 -0.77
N VAL A 102 11.36 -13.95 0.30
CA VAL A 102 11.62 -12.52 0.42
C VAL A 102 13.12 -12.30 0.17
N ARG A 103 13.49 -11.49 -0.83
CA ARG A 103 14.87 -11.30 -1.27
C ARG A 103 15.25 -9.83 -1.31
N ALA A 104 16.38 -9.49 -0.71
CA ALA A 104 16.96 -8.15 -0.79
C ALA A 104 18.08 -8.11 -1.83
N VAL A 105 18.04 -7.08 -2.68
CA VAL A 105 18.98 -6.87 -3.79
C VAL A 105 19.53 -5.44 -3.72
N ASP A 106 20.83 -5.28 -3.86
CA ASP A 106 21.46 -3.98 -3.97
C ASP A 106 21.54 -3.48 -5.43
N PRO A 107 21.94 -2.21 -5.67
CA PRO A 107 22.00 -1.67 -7.02
C PRO A 107 23.03 -2.34 -7.94
N THR A 108 23.97 -3.13 -7.40
CA THR A 108 24.91 -3.93 -8.21
C THR A 108 24.30 -5.24 -8.70
N GLY A 109 23.09 -5.58 -8.23
CA GLY A 109 22.41 -6.85 -8.47
C GLY A 109 22.85 -7.95 -7.49
N ALA A 110 23.66 -7.63 -6.48
CA ALA A 110 24.05 -8.61 -5.49
C ALA A 110 22.89 -8.87 -4.53
N VAL A 111 22.56 -10.15 -4.33
CA VAL A 111 21.63 -10.59 -3.29
C VAL A 111 22.32 -10.37 -1.94
N ARG A 112 21.74 -9.51 -1.12
CA ARG A 112 22.25 -9.20 0.22
C ARG A 112 21.82 -10.25 1.23
N TRP A 113 20.56 -10.67 1.12
CA TRP A 113 19.99 -11.75 1.90
C TRP A 113 18.74 -12.30 1.24
N GLU A 114 18.33 -13.49 1.69
CA GLU A 114 17.10 -14.15 1.28
C GLU A 114 16.49 -14.91 2.46
N VAL A 115 15.17 -14.79 2.61
CA VAL A 115 14.36 -15.57 3.55
C VAL A 115 13.36 -16.39 2.75
N ARG A 116 13.52 -17.71 2.72
CA ARG A 116 12.61 -18.63 2.03
C ARG A 116 11.41 -18.96 2.90
N HIS A 117 10.27 -19.16 2.28
CA HIS A 117 9.00 -19.46 2.93
C HIS A 117 8.18 -20.47 2.13
N GLY A 118 7.02 -20.88 2.64
CA GLY A 118 6.08 -21.76 1.93
C GLY A 118 5.64 -21.15 0.61
N CYS A 119 5.46 -21.99 -0.40
CA CYS A 119 4.95 -21.54 -1.70
C CYS A 119 3.50 -21.08 -1.58
N TRP A 120 3.15 -19.96 -2.21
CA TRP A 120 1.77 -19.49 -2.26
C TRP A 120 0.83 -20.44 -3.03
N ASP A 121 1.35 -21.25 -3.96
CA ASP A 121 0.57 -22.37 -4.50
C ASP A 121 0.38 -23.44 -3.42
N GLY A 122 -0.85 -23.57 -2.93
CA GLY A 122 -1.22 -24.50 -1.88
C GLY A 122 -0.99 -25.99 -2.21
N SER A 123 -0.70 -26.34 -3.47
CA SER A 123 -0.36 -27.70 -3.87
C SER A 123 1.12 -28.08 -3.59
N CYS A 124 1.99 -27.09 -3.39
CA CYS A 124 3.41 -27.31 -3.11
C CYS A 124 3.63 -27.81 -1.68
N ARG A 125 4.38 -28.90 -1.55
CA ARG A 125 4.68 -29.55 -0.27
C ARG A 125 6.12 -29.39 0.20
N THR A 126 6.96 -28.80 -0.66
CA THR A 126 8.38 -28.55 -0.40
C THR A 126 8.71 -27.11 -0.73
N LEU A 127 9.67 -26.57 -0.03
CA LEU A 127 10.19 -25.24 -0.36
C LEU A 127 10.85 -25.28 -1.73
N HIS A 128 10.64 -24.24 -2.51
CA HIS A 128 11.40 -24.00 -3.73
C HIS A 128 12.77 -23.42 -3.38
N ASP A 129 13.78 -23.80 -4.15
CA ASP A 129 15.13 -23.25 -4.03
C ASP A 129 15.36 -22.05 -4.96
N ALA A 130 14.62 -21.98 -6.07
CA ALA A 130 14.77 -20.93 -7.06
C ALA A 130 13.51 -20.69 -7.90
N TYR A 131 13.36 -19.48 -8.44
CA TYR A 131 12.26 -19.08 -9.33
C TYR A 131 12.15 -19.98 -10.56
N GLU A 132 13.28 -20.44 -11.11
CA GLU A 132 13.38 -21.27 -12.31
C GLU A 132 12.62 -22.59 -12.20
N GLU A 133 12.36 -23.07 -10.97
CA GLU A 133 11.61 -24.31 -10.73
C GLU A 133 10.14 -24.23 -11.16
N TYR A 134 9.57 -23.02 -11.13
CA TYR A 134 8.16 -22.77 -11.45
C TYR A 134 7.93 -21.67 -12.47
N ALA A 135 8.98 -21.09 -13.06
CA ALA A 135 8.89 -19.97 -14.00
C ALA A 135 7.96 -20.20 -15.20
N ALA A 136 7.75 -21.45 -15.60
CA ALA A 136 6.87 -21.84 -16.70
C ALA A 136 5.49 -22.36 -16.23
N ASP A 137 5.23 -22.34 -14.93
CA ASP A 137 3.99 -22.88 -14.36
C ASP A 137 3.04 -21.75 -13.96
N HIS A 138 2.00 -21.51 -14.76
CA HIS A 138 0.99 -20.47 -14.52
C HIS A 138 0.24 -20.63 -13.18
N ARG A 139 0.30 -21.78 -12.53
CA ARG A 139 -0.28 -21.97 -11.18
C ARG A 139 0.49 -21.23 -10.10
N HIS A 140 1.69 -20.72 -10.40
CA HIS A 140 2.53 -19.96 -9.48
C HIS A 140 2.46 -18.45 -9.71
N ILE A 141 1.45 -17.96 -10.43
CA ILE A 141 1.25 -16.52 -10.62
C ILE A 141 0.46 -16.00 -9.40
N TYR A 142 1.20 -15.53 -8.40
CA TYR A 142 0.68 -14.96 -7.15
C TYR A 142 1.40 -13.63 -6.88
N ALA A 143 0.98 -12.58 -7.59
CA ALA A 143 1.63 -11.28 -7.51
C ALA A 143 1.49 -10.66 -6.12
N ASP A 144 0.31 -10.77 -5.51
CA ASP A 144 -0.10 -9.97 -4.36
C ASP A 144 -0.34 -10.78 -3.07
N SER A 145 -0.21 -12.11 -3.09
CA SER A 145 -0.51 -12.95 -1.92
C SER A 145 0.39 -12.64 -0.74
N GLY A 146 1.70 -12.42 -1.00
CA GLY A 146 2.65 -11.96 0.00
C GLY A 146 3.12 -10.54 -0.28
N SER A 147 3.49 -9.84 0.78
CA SER A 147 4.04 -8.49 0.68
C SER A 147 5.17 -8.24 1.65
N ALA A 148 6.01 -7.25 1.36
CA ALA A 148 7.04 -6.79 2.28
C ALA A 148 7.23 -5.28 2.16
N VAL A 149 7.42 -4.61 3.31
CA VAL A 149 7.62 -3.15 3.36
C VAL A 149 8.68 -2.80 4.42
N PHE A 150 9.46 -1.78 4.15
CA PHE A 150 10.40 -1.24 5.14
C PHE A 150 9.66 -0.48 6.25
N SER A 151 10.17 -0.60 7.48
CA SER A 151 9.81 0.33 8.55
C SER A 151 10.15 1.78 8.16
N ALA A 152 9.54 2.75 8.82
CA ALA A 152 9.72 4.16 8.50
C ALA A 152 11.18 4.63 8.50
N ASP A 153 12.03 4.05 9.35
CA ASP A 153 13.47 4.34 9.41
C ASP A 153 14.34 3.47 8.50
N GLY A 154 13.73 2.45 7.84
CA GLY A 154 14.40 1.52 6.96
C GLY A 154 15.29 0.48 7.66
N ALA A 155 15.23 0.37 8.98
CA ALA A 155 16.03 -0.58 9.74
C ALA A 155 15.44 -2.00 9.73
N LEU A 156 14.11 -2.10 9.60
CA LEU A 156 13.39 -3.35 9.58
C LEU A 156 12.69 -3.55 8.24
N VAL A 157 12.49 -4.81 7.87
CA VAL A 157 11.55 -5.23 6.83
C VAL A 157 10.46 -6.05 7.49
N TRP A 158 9.21 -5.62 7.30
CA TRP A 158 8.04 -6.38 7.68
C TRP A 158 7.59 -7.19 6.47
N ALA A 159 7.40 -8.50 6.62
CA ALA A 159 7.04 -9.37 5.52
C ALA A 159 5.91 -10.31 5.90
N HIS A 160 4.85 -10.32 5.12
CA HIS A 160 3.77 -11.27 5.18
C HIS A 160 4.06 -12.40 4.20
N ILE A 161 4.14 -13.61 4.73
CA ILE A 161 4.58 -14.80 4.01
C ILE A 161 3.67 -15.98 4.30
N ARG A 162 3.67 -16.96 3.40
CA ARG A 162 3.07 -18.25 3.68
C ARG A 162 3.93 -19.04 4.66
N GLY A 163 3.32 -19.55 5.72
CA GLY A 163 3.98 -20.39 6.70
C GLY A 163 4.45 -21.74 6.10
N PRO A 164 5.35 -22.43 6.78
CA PRO A 164 5.84 -23.72 6.32
C PRO A 164 4.72 -24.79 6.39
N VAL A 165 4.56 -25.52 5.29
CA VAL A 165 3.65 -26.68 5.24
C VAL A 165 4.44 -27.91 5.65
N ALA A 166 4.01 -28.60 6.72
CA ALA A 166 4.61 -29.89 7.07
C ALA A 166 4.28 -30.93 5.99
N ALA A 167 5.31 -31.55 5.40
CA ALA A 167 5.16 -32.55 4.34
C ALA A 167 4.28 -33.75 4.74
N SER A 168 4.07 -33.95 6.04
CA SER A 168 3.25 -35.05 6.64
C SER A 168 1.83 -34.60 6.99
N ASP A 169 1.46 -33.34 6.78
CA ASP A 169 0.12 -32.84 7.09
C ASP A 169 -0.87 -33.28 6.00
N PRO A 170 -1.91 -34.07 6.33
CA PRO A 170 -2.91 -34.49 5.35
C PRO A 170 -3.85 -33.38 4.91
N ASP A 171 -3.98 -32.32 5.72
CA ASP A 171 -4.86 -31.17 5.45
C ASP A 171 -4.10 -29.86 5.81
N PRO A 172 -3.21 -29.41 4.93
CA PRO A 172 -2.35 -28.30 5.24
C PRO A 172 -3.04 -26.96 4.96
N GLU A 173 -3.85 -26.55 5.86
CA GLU A 173 -4.12 -25.11 5.98
C GLU A 173 -2.87 -24.46 6.58
N ALA A 174 -1.92 -24.12 5.72
CA ALA A 174 -0.77 -23.33 6.17
C ALA A 174 -1.27 -21.94 6.51
N LEU A 175 -1.25 -21.62 7.78
CA LEU A 175 -1.50 -20.26 8.23
C LEU A 175 -0.36 -19.35 7.77
N ASP A 176 -0.71 -18.15 7.41
CA ASP A 176 0.25 -17.13 7.03
C ASP A 176 1.00 -16.62 8.26
N GLU A 177 2.22 -16.18 8.03
CA GLU A 177 3.09 -15.65 9.07
C GLU A 177 3.52 -14.21 8.76
N TRP A 178 3.67 -13.44 9.80
CA TRP A 178 4.25 -12.10 9.73
C TRP A 178 5.64 -12.11 10.33
N LEU A 179 6.61 -11.63 9.58
CA LEU A 179 8.01 -11.56 9.98
C LEU A 179 8.45 -10.12 10.20
N VAL A 180 9.32 -9.94 11.18
CA VAL A 180 10.18 -8.76 11.32
C VAL A 180 11.61 -9.20 11.02
N ILE A 181 12.23 -8.59 10.02
CA ILE A 181 13.53 -8.94 9.47
C ILE A 181 14.48 -7.75 9.63
N ASP A 182 15.70 -7.99 10.06
CA ASP A 182 16.76 -6.97 10.04
C ASP A 182 17.10 -6.65 8.57
N ALA A 183 16.92 -5.39 8.19
CA ALA A 183 17.13 -4.96 6.80
C ALA A 183 18.57 -5.10 6.33
N ALA A 184 19.55 -5.07 7.24
CA ALA A 184 20.97 -5.10 6.92
C ALA A 184 21.48 -6.50 6.56
N ASP A 185 21.00 -7.55 7.25
CA ASP A 185 21.54 -8.90 7.12
C ASP A 185 20.50 -10.01 6.87
N GLY A 186 19.21 -9.68 6.86
CA GLY A 186 18.12 -10.63 6.60
C GLY A 186 17.78 -11.55 7.78
N ARG A 187 18.33 -11.30 8.95
CA ARG A 187 18.02 -12.09 10.14
C ARG A 187 16.57 -11.87 10.56
N VAL A 188 15.81 -12.95 10.66
CA VAL A 188 14.45 -12.91 11.21
C VAL A 188 14.54 -12.64 12.71
N LEU A 189 14.06 -11.46 13.11
CA LEU A 189 14.06 -10.98 14.49
C LEU A 189 12.83 -11.47 15.25
N GLY A 190 11.67 -11.43 14.58
CA GLY A 190 10.38 -11.82 15.13
C GLY A 190 9.53 -12.54 14.11
N ARG A 191 8.65 -13.42 14.61
CA ARG A 191 7.70 -14.18 13.81
C ARG A 191 6.41 -14.36 14.60
N ALA A 192 5.27 -14.20 13.93
CA ALA A 192 3.95 -14.48 14.49
C ALA A 192 3.01 -14.99 13.41
N GLU A 193 2.09 -15.87 13.76
CA GLU A 193 0.97 -16.23 12.91
C GLU A 193 0.01 -15.05 12.78
N THR A 194 -0.56 -14.85 11.60
CA THR A 194 -1.57 -13.82 11.33
C THR A 194 -3.00 -14.33 11.47
N GLU A 195 -3.15 -15.66 11.55
CA GLU A 195 -4.47 -16.34 11.52
C GLU A 195 -5.26 -15.96 10.25
N THR A 196 -4.56 -15.92 9.10
CA THR A 196 -5.11 -15.57 7.79
C THR A 196 -4.67 -16.57 6.73
N VAL A 197 -5.42 -16.59 5.61
CA VAL A 197 -5.09 -17.35 4.39
C VAL A 197 -5.22 -16.40 3.20
N ALA A 198 -4.11 -15.78 2.82
CA ALA A 198 -4.13 -14.67 1.88
C ALA A 198 -4.40 -15.06 0.43
N ALA A 199 -5.33 -14.34 -0.20
CA ALA A 199 -5.41 -14.15 -1.64
C ALA A 199 -4.64 -12.89 -2.09
N GLY A 200 -4.48 -11.92 -1.18
CA GLY A 200 -3.70 -10.70 -1.35
C GLY A 200 -3.30 -10.09 0.00
N SER A 201 -2.22 -9.33 0.05
CA SER A 201 -1.85 -8.59 1.26
C SER A 201 -1.18 -7.27 0.96
N ASP A 202 -1.42 -6.29 1.84
CA ASP A 202 -0.80 -4.97 1.77
C ASP A 202 -0.41 -4.44 3.15
N HIS A 203 0.78 -3.82 3.22
CA HIS A 203 1.31 -3.22 4.44
C HIS A 203 1.08 -1.73 4.44
N VAL A 204 0.66 -1.20 5.59
CA VAL A 204 0.53 0.24 5.81
C VAL A 204 1.55 0.69 6.86
N PRO A 205 2.63 1.39 6.43
CA PRO A 205 3.67 1.84 7.34
C PRO A 205 3.17 2.83 8.39
N HIS A 206 3.63 2.62 9.62
CA HIS A 206 3.40 3.53 10.73
C HIS A 206 4.59 4.48 10.91
N PRO A 207 4.41 5.77 11.33
CA PRO A 207 5.52 6.67 11.62
C PRO A 207 6.47 6.17 12.71
N ASP A 208 5.97 5.41 13.68
CA ASP A 208 6.80 4.66 14.62
C ASP A 208 7.31 3.40 13.92
N PRO A 209 8.65 3.23 13.72
CA PRO A 209 9.22 2.10 12.98
C PRO A 209 8.99 0.74 13.64
N SER A 210 8.61 0.73 14.91
CA SER A 210 8.28 -0.50 15.64
C SER A 210 6.86 -1.00 15.41
N ARG A 211 6.05 -0.29 14.61
CA ARG A 211 4.65 -0.62 14.31
C ARG A 211 4.42 -0.75 12.81
N MET A 212 3.49 -1.61 12.44
CA MET A 212 3.09 -1.82 11.05
C MET A 212 1.63 -2.27 11.00
N GLY A 213 0.88 -1.75 10.05
CA GLY A 213 -0.43 -2.26 9.69
C GLY A 213 -0.33 -3.29 8.56
N LEU A 214 -1.24 -4.26 8.54
CA LEU A 214 -1.37 -5.26 7.49
C LEU A 214 -2.85 -5.50 7.19
N SER A 215 -3.24 -5.32 5.94
CA SER A 215 -4.51 -5.82 5.40
C SER A 215 -4.26 -7.11 4.64
N VAL A 216 -5.11 -8.10 4.86
CA VAL A 216 -5.05 -9.38 4.14
C VAL A 216 -6.40 -9.60 3.47
N GLY A 217 -6.40 -9.80 2.16
CA GLY A 217 -7.60 -10.16 1.42
C GLY A 217 -7.78 -11.67 1.43
N GLU A 218 -8.91 -12.17 1.93
CA GLU A 218 -9.27 -13.59 1.91
C GLU A 218 -10.42 -13.87 0.92
N GLY A 219 -10.55 -13.01 -0.09
CA GLY A 219 -11.62 -13.11 -1.08
C GLY A 219 -12.99 -12.85 -0.46
N GLN A 220 -13.92 -13.80 -0.57
CA GLN A 220 -15.26 -13.67 0.00
C GLN A 220 -15.31 -13.87 1.53
N ASP A 221 -14.24 -14.40 2.12
CA ASP A 221 -14.18 -14.69 3.55
C ASP A 221 -13.82 -13.45 4.39
N GLY A 222 -13.41 -12.36 3.73
CA GLY A 222 -13.20 -11.07 4.40
C GLY A 222 -11.88 -10.40 4.05
N VAL A 223 -11.57 -9.36 4.84
CA VAL A 223 -10.34 -8.55 4.72
C VAL A 223 -9.75 -8.27 6.10
N PRO A 224 -9.25 -9.32 6.79
CA PRO A 224 -8.72 -9.15 8.14
C PRO A 224 -7.60 -8.12 8.20
N LEU A 225 -7.73 -7.21 9.17
CA LEU A 225 -6.78 -6.17 9.49
C LEU A 225 -5.98 -6.56 10.72
N ARG A 226 -4.66 -6.49 10.63
CA ARG A 226 -3.73 -6.82 11.72
C ARG A 226 -2.81 -5.63 12.02
N TRP A 227 -2.51 -5.44 13.30
CA TRP A 227 -1.50 -4.50 13.76
C TRP A 227 -0.34 -5.23 14.40
N GLY A 228 0.85 -5.05 13.83
CA GLY A 228 2.10 -5.56 14.36
C GLY A 228 2.81 -4.54 15.25
N ARG A 229 3.36 -5.01 16.36
CA ARG A 229 4.28 -4.26 17.20
C ARG A 229 5.51 -5.09 17.51
N TRP A 230 6.67 -4.56 17.17
CA TRP A 230 7.98 -5.11 17.49
C TRP A 230 8.58 -4.34 18.68
N ASP A 231 8.82 -5.00 19.82
CA ASP A 231 9.36 -4.37 21.04
C ASP A 231 10.88 -4.56 21.18
N GLY A 232 11.55 -5.15 20.21
CA GLY A 232 12.97 -5.48 20.22
C GLY A 232 13.25 -6.95 20.55
N GLU A 233 12.25 -7.68 21.08
CA GLU A 233 12.37 -9.10 21.45
C GLU A 233 11.22 -9.95 20.89
N LYS A 234 10.02 -9.38 20.85
CA LYS A 234 8.80 -10.10 20.45
C LYS A 234 7.98 -9.28 19.45
N LEU A 235 7.48 -9.98 18.42
CA LEU A 235 6.41 -9.50 17.57
C LEU A 235 5.06 -9.84 18.21
N SER A 236 4.27 -8.82 18.51
CA SER A 236 2.88 -8.95 18.91
C SER A 236 1.99 -8.56 17.74
N VAL A 237 0.95 -9.34 17.49
CA VAL A 237 -0.04 -9.08 16.45
C VAL A 237 -1.39 -8.90 17.12
N GLU A 238 -2.06 -7.80 16.82
CA GLU A 238 -3.38 -7.46 17.34
C GLU A 238 -4.36 -7.38 16.17
N GLN A 239 -5.56 -7.90 16.37
CA GLN A 239 -6.67 -7.73 15.46
C GLN A 239 -7.53 -6.56 15.93
N PHE A 240 -7.66 -5.56 15.06
CA PHE A 240 -8.60 -4.47 15.27
C PHE A 240 -9.73 -4.59 14.26
N CYS A 241 -10.91 -4.17 14.68
CA CYS A 241 -12.13 -4.26 13.86
C CYS A 241 -12.59 -5.71 13.60
N ASN A 242 -13.71 -5.84 12.90
CA ASN A 242 -14.12 -7.10 12.28
C ASN A 242 -13.37 -7.27 10.94
N ASP A 243 -13.45 -8.45 10.36
CA ASP A 243 -12.72 -8.83 9.14
C ASP A 243 -13.35 -8.25 7.85
N GLU A 244 -13.96 -7.05 7.95
CA GLU A 244 -14.65 -6.38 6.84
C GLU A 244 -14.08 -5.00 6.51
N ARG A 245 -12.85 -4.70 6.95
CA ARG A 245 -12.24 -3.38 6.76
C ARG A 245 -10.83 -3.45 6.25
N ILE A 246 -10.60 -2.80 5.13
CA ILE A 246 -9.29 -2.61 4.52
C ILE A 246 -8.62 -1.41 5.19
N LEU A 247 -7.42 -1.60 5.71
CA LEU A 247 -6.56 -0.53 6.20
C LEU A 247 -5.91 0.19 5.02
N THR A 248 -6.10 1.49 4.92
CA THR A 248 -5.64 2.26 3.75
C THR A 248 -4.63 3.36 4.10
N GLY A 249 -4.55 3.77 5.37
CA GLY A 249 -3.58 4.80 5.75
C GLY A 249 -3.50 5.07 7.23
N VAL A 250 -2.38 5.67 7.65
CA VAL A 250 -2.11 6.12 9.03
C VAL A 250 -1.94 7.64 9.03
N SER A 251 -2.44 8.31 10.07
CA SER A 251 -2.26 9.76 10.24
C SER A 251 -0.78 10.11 10.41
N PRO A 252 -0.34 11.34 10.07
CA PRO A 252 1.06 11.74 10.22
C PRO A 252 1.61 11.62 11.65
N SER A 253 0.77 11.83 12.68
CA SER A 253 1.14 11.59 14.08
C SER A 253 1.28 10.11 14.45
N GLY A 254 0.59 9.21 13.71
CA GLY A 254 0.47 7.81 14.05
C GLY A 254 -0.64 7.48 15.04
N ASP A 255 -1.44 8.47 15.48
CA ASP A 255 -2.47 8.26 16.52
C ASP A 255 -3.77 7.66 15.96
N ARG A 256 -3.97 7.74 14.63
CA ARG A 256 -5.19 7.32 13.95
C ARG A 256 -4.87 6.56 12.68
N PHE A 257 -5.80 5.69 12.29
CA PHE A 257 -5.76 5.05 10.97
C PHE A 257 -7.11 5.18 10.26
N VAL A 258 -7.10 5.06 8.95
CA VAL A 258 -8.28 5.11 8.11
C VAL A 258 -8.50 3.77 7.43
N THR A 259 -9.77 3.38 7.32
CA THR A 259 -10.22 2.14 6.68
C THR A 259 -11.35 2.41 5.73
N VAL A 260 -11.52 1.50 4.79
CA VAL A 260 -12.72 1.38 3.95
C VAL A 260 -13.34 0.00 4.20
N THR A 261 -14.66 -0.10 4.23
CA THR A 261 -15.33 -1.42 4.29
C THR A 261 -15.00 -2.25 3.05
N HIS A 262 -15.08 -3.58 3.16
CA HIS A 262 -14.74 -4.52 2.08
C HIS A 262 -15.48 -4.22 0.76
N TYR A 263 -16.70 -3.69 0.84
CA TYR A 263 -17.49 -3.32 -0.34
C TYR A 263 -17.52 -1.81 -0.60
N GLY A 264 -16.69 -1.03 0.09
CA GLY A 264 -16.55 0.41 -0.17
C GLY A 264 -17.68 1.29 0.36
N GLU A 265 -18.64 0.75 1.13
CA GLU A 265 -19.82 1.52 1.56
C GLU A 265 -19.46 2.61 2.57
N ALA A 266 -18.48 2.38 3.42
CA ALA A 266 -18.12 3.31 4.48
C ALA A 266 -16.60 3.53 4.63
N LEU A 267 -16.24 4.79 4.82
CA LEU A 267 -14.91 5.27 5.19
C LEU A 267 -14.89 5.50 6.71
N GLY A 268 -13.98 4.84 7.43
CA GLY A 268 -13.88 4.92 8.89
C GLY A 268 -12.53 5.47 9.35
N VAL A 269 -12.54 6.29 10.41
CA VAL A 269 -11.33 6.70 11.13
C VAL A 269 -11.34 6.07 12.51
N HIS A 270 -10.21 5.48 12.88
CA HIS A 270 -10.05 4.70 14.10
C HIS A 270 -8.89 5.20 14.93
N ARG A 271 -8.93 4.91 16.23
CA ARG A 271 -7.81 5.11 17.13
C ARG A 271 -6.81 3.97 17.00
N ILE A 272 -5.52 4.29 17.00
CA ILE A 272 -4.45 3.29 16.82
C ILE A 272 -4.27 2.37 18.03
N ASP A 273 -4.61 2.83 19.25
CA ASP A 273 -4.30 2.10 20.48
C ASP A 273 -5.26 0.93 20.75
N ASP A 274 -6.49 1.00 20.25
CA ASP A 274 -7.54 0.01 20.56
C ASP A 274 -8.45 -0.32 19.36
N GLY A 275 -8.20 0.27 18.21
CA GLY A 275 -9.01 0.08 16.99
C GLY A 275 -10.42 0.68 17.07
N SER A 276 -10.75 1.45 18.14
CA SER A 276 -12.08 2.03 18.30
C SER A 276 -12.40 3.01 17.20
N VAL A 277 -13.62 2.90 16.64
CA VAL A 277 -14.13 3.82 15.63
C VAL A 277 -14.31 5.20 16.26
N LEU A 278 -13.62 6.20 15.71
CA LEU A 278 -13.77 7.60 16.11
C LEU A 278 -14.89 8.28 15.33
N ALA A 279 -14.97 7.99 14.02
CA ALA A 279 -16.02 8.49 13.15
C ALA A 279 -16.11 7.62 11.89
N GLU A 280 -17.28 7.61 11.27
CA GLU A 280 -17.55 6.88 10.03
C GLU A 280 -18.35 7.73 9.08
N LEU A 281 -18.18 7.52 7.78
CA LEU A 281 -18.81 8.26 6.70
C LEU A 281 -19.28 7.30 5.62
N ASP A 282 -20.58 7.13 5.55
CA ASP A 282 -21.28 6.31 4.58
C ASP A 282 -21.37 7.03 3.22
N THR A 283 -21.09 6.35 2.11
CA THR A 283 -21.14 6.93 0.76
C THR A 283 -22.54 7.40 0.37
N GLU A 284 -23.57 6.60 0.66
CA GLU A 284 -24.96 6.89 0.28
C GLU A 284 -25.43 8.26 0.77
N HIS A 285 -24.94 8.67 1.96
CA HIS A 285 -25.32 9.94 2.58
C HIS A 285 -24.32 11.07 2.34
N ALA A 286 -23.09 10.75 2.03
CA ALA A 286 -21.98 11.72 1.97
C ALA A 286 -21.69 12.22 0.56
N VAL A 287 -21.81 11.34 -0.43
CA VAL A 287 -21.40 11.60 -1.81
C VAL A 287 -22.64 11.78 -2.69
N PRO A 288 -22.75 12.89 -3.44
CA PRO A 288 -23.86 13.04 -4.37
C PRO A 288 -23.73 12.01 -5.50
N ARG A 289 -24.88 11.51 -5.95
CA ARG A 289 -25.00 10.67 -7.13
C ARG A 289 -24.20 11.24 -8.31
N HIS A 290 -23.62 10.37 -9.15
CA HIS A 290 -22.89 10.83 -10.33
C HIS A 290 -23.83 11.57 -11.28
N PRO A 291 -23.41 12.74 -11.85
CA PRO A 291 -24.29 13.55 -12.69
C PRO A 291 -24.75 12.85 -13.98
N GLU A 292 -23.98 11.88 -14.47
CA GLU A 292 -24.26 11.11 -15.69
C GLU A 292 -25.02 9.80 -15.42
N ALA A 293 -25.25 9.44 -14.14
CA ALA A 293 -26.00 8.25 -13.80
C ALA A 293 -27.45 8.33 -14.27
N ASP A 294 -27.96 7.26 -14.87
CA ASP A 294 -29.35 7.18 -15.35
C ASP A 294 -30.33 7.33 -14.17
N PRO A 295 -31.21 8.34 -14.16
CA PRO A 295 -32.15 8.57 -13.08
C PRO A 295 -33.14 7.41 -12.86
N ASP A 296 -33.36 6.57 -13.85
CA ASP A 296 -34.28 5.44 -13.79
C ASP A 296 -33.60 4.12 -13.42
N ASP A 297 -32.25 4.08 -13.41
CA ASP A 297 -31.47 2.92 -12.98
C ASP A 297 -31.17 3.01 -11.46
N ARG A 298 -31.86 2.15 -10.69
CA ARG A 298 -31.68 2.10 -9.23
C ARG A 298 -30.34 1.46 -8.82
N ASP A 299 -29.78 0.60 -9.66
CA ASP A 299 -28.49 -0.04 -9.40
C ASP A 299 -27.32 0.89 -9.73
N ALA A 300 -27.53 1.94 -10.52
CA ALA A 300 -26.56 3.01 -10.77
C ALA A 300 -26.43 4.02 -9.61
N ASP A 301 -27.17 3.83 -8.51
CA ASP A 301 -27.09 4.67 -7.32
C ASP A 301 -25.95 4.31 -6.38
N GLU A 302 -25.30 3.16 -6.59
CA GLU A 302 -24.26 2.66 -5.67
C GLU A 302 -22.92 3.30 -5.98
N THR A 303 -22.50 4.25 -5.13
CA THR A 303 -21.17 4.84 -5.11
C THR A 303 -20.39 4.21 -3.97
N TYR A 304 -19.13 3.86 -4.23
CA TYR A 304 -18.25 3.20 -3.28
C TYR A 304 -17.00 4.05 -3.03
N TRP A 305 -16.46 4.01 -1.80
CA TRP A 305 -15.14 4.54 -1.53
C TRP A 305 -14.07 3.63 -2.16
N ASP A 306 -13.10 4.23 -2.86
CA ASP A 306 -11.92 3.51 -3.32
C ASP A 306 -11.06 3.03 -2.13
N TYR A 307 -10.32 1.97 -2.36
CA TYR A 307 -9.40 1.43 -1.36
C TYR A 307 -8.11 2.24 -1.21
N GLU A 308 -7.80 3.16 -2.13
CA GLU A 308 -6.71 4.10 -2.01
C GLU A 308 -7.22 5.41 -1.42
N CYS A 309 -7.33 5.46 -0.11
CA CYS A 309 -7.57 6.72 0.60
C CYS A 309 -6.49 6.92 1.66
N GLY A 310 -6.27 8.15 2.09
CA GLY A 310 -5.24 8.41 3.09
C GLY A 310 -5.26 9.81 3.66
N PHE A 311 -4.57 9.98 4.79
CA PHE A 311 -4.43 11.27 5.43
C PHE A 311 -3.52 12.21 4.64
N LEU A 312 -4.05 13.38 4.26
CA LEU A 312 -3.24 14.50 3.76
C LEU A 312 -2.51 15.19 4.91
N ASP A 313 -3.21 15.37 6.01
CA ASP A 313 -2.73 15.93 7.28
C ASP A 313 -3.54 15.32 8.43
N GLU A 314 -3.36 15.82 9.66
CA GLU A 314 -4.06 15.28 10.83
C GLU A 314 -5.58 15.35 10.77
N GLU A 315 -6.15 16.26 10.01
CA GLU A 315 -7.59 16.54 10.02
C GLU A 315 -8.28 16.32 8.66
N THR A 316 -7.52 15.90 7.65
CA THR A 316 -8.05 15.76 6.30
C THR A 316 -7.62 14.44 5.68
N VAL A 317 -8.58 13.67 5.19
CA VAL A 317 -8.38 12.50 4.33
C VAL A 317 -8.71 12.90 2.88
N ILE A 318 -7.92 12.43 1.91
CA ILE A 318 -8.33 12.39 0.51
C ILE A 318 -8.80 10.99 0.18
N ALA A 319 -9.91 10.89 -0.54
CA ALA A 319 -10.50 9.63 -0.96
C ALA A 319 -11.02 9.74 -2.39
N GLY A 320 -10.93 8.68 -3.15
CA GLY A 320 -11.63 8.50 -4.41
C GLY A 320 -12.98 7.83 -4.20
N THR A 321 -13.85 7.92 -5.20
CA THR A 321 -15.05 7.10 -5.29
C THR A 321 -15.09 6.42 -6.65
N ALA A 322 -15.42 5.13 -6.65
CA ALA A 322 -15.78 4.37 -7.82
C ALA A 322 -17.30 4.30 -7.92
N GLU A 323 -17.81 4.50 -9.10
CA GLU A 323 -19.16 4.15 -9.48
C GLU A 323 -19.15 2.75 -10.09
N ARG A 324 -20.28 2.06 -9.99
CA ARG A 324 -20.42 0.72 -10.53
C ARG A 324 -19.96 0.70 -12.00
N ASP A 325 -19.03 -0.17 -12.29
CA ASP A 325 -18.51 -0.51 -13.63
C ASP A 325 -17.71 0.56 -14.38
N GLU A 326 -17.17 1.59 -13.70
CA GLU A 326 -16.38 2.65 -14.33
C GLU A 326 -17.05 3.34 -15.55
N GLU A 327 -18.38 3.27 -15.65
CA GLU A 327 -19.14 3.70 -16.82
C GLU A 327 -19.21 5.22 -16.99
N TYR A 328 -18.87 5.99 -15.94
CA TYR A 328 -19.15 7.43 -15.93
C TYR A 328 -17.93 8.31 -16.17
N GLY A 329 -16.83 7.77 -16.68
CA GLY A 329 -15.72 8.57 -17.13
C GLY A 329 -14.67 8.89 -16.05
N GLU A 330 -14.48 10.17 -15.69
CA GLU A 330 -13.40 10.58 -14.81
C GLU A 330 -13.67 10.24 -13.34
N PRO A 331 -12.64 9.75 -12.57
CA PRO A 331 -12.81 9.46 -11.15
C PRO A 331 -13.11 10.73 -10.36
N ARG A 332 -13.97 10.63 -9.34
CA ARG A 332 -14.27 11.73 -8.43
C ARG A 332 -13.46 11.61 -7.16
N HIS A 333 -12.78 12.69 -6.78
CA HIS A 333 -11.97 12.75 -5.58
C HIS A 333 -12.56 13.74 -4.56
N TRP A 334 -12.42 13.43 -3.29
CA TRP A 334 -13.05 14.13 -2.20
C TRP A 334 -12.06 14.46 -1.09
N LEU A 335 -12.15 15.66 -0.56
CA LEU A 335 -11.55 16.02 0.72
C LEU A 335 -12.55 15.72 1.82
N VAL A 336 -12.19 14.85 2.74
CA VAL A 336 -13.00 14.46 3.89
C VAL A 336 -12.38 15.06 5.14
N SER A 337 -13.13 15.89 5.86
CA SER A 337 -12.70 16.43 7.15
C SER A 337 -12.94 15.39 8.24
N THR A 338 -11.91 15.13 9.02
CA THR A 338 -11.94 14.29 10.23
C THR A 338 -11.77 15.12 11.50
N ALA A 339 -11.86 16.45 11.37
CA ALA A 339 -11.82 17.37 12.50
C ALA A 339 -13.12 17.30 13.31
N GLY A 340 -13.01 17.05 14.61
CA GLY A 340 -14.16 16.97 15.52
C GLY A 340 -14.71 15.55 15.67
N ALA A 341 -15.97 15.46 16.10
CA ALA A 341 -16.64 14.18 16.41
C ALA A 341 -17.31 13.51 15.21
N GLU A 342 -17.45 14.22 14.10
CA GLU A 342 -18.14 13.73 12.89
C GLU A 342 -17.28 13.95 11.67
N MET A 343 -17.20 12.91 10.82
CA MET A 343 -16.61 13.00 9.49
C MET A 343 -17.61 13.63 8.52
N ARG A 344 -17.09 14.38 7.55
CA ARG A 344 -17.92 14.94 6.48
C ARG A 344 -17.11 15.21 5.22
N VAL A 345 -17.74 15.07 4.07
CA VAL A 345 -17.17 15.57 2.82
C VAL A 345 -17.12 17.11 2.89
N ALA A 346 -15.91 17.64 2.86
CA ALA A 346 -15.65 19.08 2.89
C ALA A 346 -15.74 19.68 1.48
N ALA A 347 -15.17 19.01 0.48
CA ALA A 347 -15.18 19.46 -0.90
C ALA A 347 -14.95 18.30 -1.89
N GLN A 348 -15.50 18.45 -3.08
CA GLN A 348 -15.06 17.71 -4.26
C GLN A 348 -13.80 18.37 -4.83
N VAL A 349 -12.81 17.57 -5.19
CA VAL A 349 -11.59 18.05 -5.82
C VAL A 349 -11.82 18.20 -7.33
N THR A 350 -11.41 19.32 -7.88
CA THR A 350 -11.38 19.54 -9.33
C THR A 350 -9.96 19.76 -9.80
N TYR A 351 -9.62 19.21 -10.94
CA TYR A 351 -8.29 19.27 -11.51
C TYR A 351 -8.23 20.18 -12.74
N PRO A 352 -7.08 20.83 -13.03
CA PRO A 352 -6.94 21.70 -14.20
C PRO A 352 -6.94 20.94 -15.54
N PHE A 353 -6.79 19.63 -15.48
CA PHE A 353 -6.87 18.69 -16.62
C PHE A 353 -7.34 17.30 -16.11
N PRO A 354 -7.81 16.42 -17.00
CA PRO A 354 -8.27 15.08 -16.61
C PRO A 354 -7.21 14.28 -15.86
N VAL A 355 -7.63 13.58 -14.79
CA VAL A 355 -6.83 12.64 -14.01
C VAL A 355 -7.44 11.25 -14.14
N SER A 356 -6.69 10.21 -13.81
CA SER A 356 -7.19 8.84 -13.78
C SER A 356 -6.76 8.12 -12.50
N GLY A 357 -7.53 7.11 -12.12
CA GLY A 357 -7.30 6.31 -10.93
C GLY A 357 -7.54 7.06 -9.62
N ALA A 358 -7.37 6.37 -8.52
CA ALA A 358 -7.54 6.90 -7.18
C ALA A 358 -6.42 7.87 -6.76
N PRO A 359 -6.68 8.77 -5.79
CA PRO A 359 -5.70 9.71 -5.27
C PRO A 359 -4.90 9.07 -4.13
N THR A 360 -3.58 9.08 -4.19
CA THR A 360 -2.72 8.56 -3.12
C THR A 360 -2.15 9.69 -2.27
N ALA A 361 -2.48 9.71 -0.98
CA ALA A 361 -2.03 10.73 -0.03
C ALA A 361 -0.54 10.59 0.32
N LEU A 362 0.19 11.70 0.44
CA LEU A 362 1.59 11.73 0.87
C LEU A 362 1.79 12.12 2.35
N GLY A 363 0.74 12.57 3.05
CA GLY A 363 0.77 12.86 4.49
C GLY A 363 1.42 14.20 4.86
N ASP A 364 1.79 15.00 3.87
CA ASP A 364 2.41 16.33 4.01
C ASP A 364 1.51 17.47 3.48
N GLY A 365 0.23 17.19 3.28
CA GLY A 365 -0.74 18.09 2.65
C GLY A 365 -0.83 17.93 1.14
N THR A 366 -0.04 17.02 0.55
CA THR A 366 -0.06 16.72 -0.88
C THR A 366 -0.57 15.29 -1.15
N TRP A 367 -0.96 15.06 -2.40
CA TRP A 367 -1.32 13.75 -2.92
C TRP A 367 -0.86 13.61 -4.35
N TYR A 368 -0.90 12.42 -4.89
CA TYR A 368 -0.62 12.23 -6.31
C TYR A 368 -1.68 11.41 -7.02
N THR A 369 -1.73 11.56 -8.33
CA THR A 369 -2.45 10.70 -9.27
C THR A 369 -1.49 10.23 -10.35
N VAL A 370 -1.78 9.10 -10.97
CA VAL A 370 -1.04 8.61 -12.12
C VAL A 370 -1.73 9.12 -13.40
N SER A 371 -0.99 9.46 -14.44
CA SER A 371 -1.56 9.81 -15.75
C SER A 371 -2.31 8.61 -16.35
N GLY A 372 -3.32 8.84 -17.20
CA GLY A 372 -4.08 7.77 -17.86
C GLY A 372 -3.19 6.75 -18.58
N PRO A 373 -2.16 7.16 -19.35
CA PRO A 373 -1.19 6.23 -19.94
C PRO A 373 -0.26 5.57 -18.93
N GLY A 374 -0.19 6.06 -17.68
CA GLY A 374 0.76 5.59 -16.67
C GLY A 374 2.20 6.00 -16.94
N ASP A 375 2.41 7.05 -17.71
CA ASP A 375 3.73 7.59 -18.10
C ASP A 375 4.21 8.74 -17.22
N ALA A 376 3.39 9.16 -16.25
CA ALA A 376 3.72 10.21 -15.31
C ALA A 376 2.96 10.10 -13.98
N VAL A 377 3.53 10.70 -12.96
CA VAL A 377 2.87 11.00 -11.67
C VAL A 377 2.67 12.51 -11.57
N HIS A 378 1.47 12.93 -11.26
CA HIS A 378 1.11 14.32 -10.98
C HIS A 378 0.96 14.51 -9.48
N VAL A 379 1.77 15.37 -8.88
CA VAL A 379 1.68 15.74 -7.46
C VAL A 379 0.86 17.00 -7.30
N TRP A 380 -0.10 16.96 -6.39
CA TRP A 380 -1.09 18.00 -6.16
C TRP A 380 -1.04 18.56 -4.74
N SER A 381 -1.51 19.77 -4.56
CA SER A 381 -1.82 20.40 -3.26
C SER A 381 -3.16 21.14 -3.31
N ARG A 382 -3.65 21.50 -2.13
CA ARG A 382 -4.79 22.43 -1.99
C ARG A 382 -4.43 23.84 -2.39
#